data_6bc35ca98348e44ed2940554dcc91712
#
_entry.id   6bc35ca98348e44ed2940554dcc91712
#
_cell.length_a   1.000
_cell.length_b   1.000
_cell.length_c   1.000
_cell.angle_alpha   90.00
_cell.angle_beta   90.00
_cell.angle_gamma   90.00
#
_symmetry.space_group_name_H-M   'P 1'
#
loop_
_entity.id
_entity.type
_entity.pdbx_description
1 polymer ?
#
loop_
_entity_poly.entity_id
_entity_poly.type
_entity_poly.pdbx_seq_one_letter_code
_entity_poly.pdbx_strand_id
1 'polypeptide(L)'
;MEVNHGNPGIQLGKADEEGFTLIAENEALRLSMNLENLALRVEDLEGHFTYYSYAESNEGLNKRWQAFMYSGLTIEYMTPETKLVRLPFDGSGATAEVTTFENGADVTVSFTEGFRLTMCLEISGGNLTVTVPESSIVEPEDGSMVLNNLYLYPFLGATHGMDHPGYLFVPDGCGALIRMSHLHEDRTGAYSKRVYGPENGIGDYIPKLSSSMLNPAEQIYMPVFGICQEENISALFGIITGGAEYAYVEAYAYGKELPTNMITAKFVYRETYKRYLNQAGTTLITNQPMRNSFDAQVRYTFLTGPRVRIPP
;
A
#
# COMPACT_ATOMS: atom_id res chain seq x y z
N MET A 1 14.51 -10.05 15.87
CA MET A 1 13.96 -10.33 17.22
C MET A 1 12.61 -10.96 16.94
N GLU A 2 12.39 -12.22 17.28
CA GLU A 2 11.07 -12.83 17.13
C GLU A 2 10.12 -12.11 18.09
N VAL A 3 9.04 -11.56 17.55
CA VAL A 3 7.98 -10.99 18.38
C VAL A 3 7.25 -12.18 19.01
N ASN A 4 7.30 -12.30 20.31
CA ASN A 4 6.61 -13.38 21.02
C ASN A 4 5.13 -12.99 21.16
N HIS A 5 4.28 -13.51 20.29
CA HIS A 5 2.85 -13.23 20.25
C HIS A 5 2.00 -14.04 21.26
N GLY A 6 2.60 -14.76 22.18
CA GLY A 6 1.89 -15.52 23.23
C GLY A 6 1.39 -16.88 22.76
N ASN A 7 0.11 -16.99 22.43
CA ASN A 7 -0.49 -18.27 22.05
C ASN A 7 -0.25 -18.65 20.58
N PRO A 8 -0.06 -19.95 20.26
CA PRO A 8 0.06 -20.40 18.87
C PRO A 8 -1.26 -20.15 18.12
N GLY A 9 -1.13 -19.84 16.83
CA GLY A 9 -2.26 -19.62 15.96
C GLY A 9 -2.82 -20.89 15.32
N ILE A 10 -3.56 -20.68 14.25
CA ILE A 10 -4.15 -21.75 13.43
C ILE A 10 -3.02 -22.53 12.75
N GLN A 11 -3.09 -23.86 12.79
CA GLN A 11 -2.19 -24.66 11.97
C GLN A 11 -2.51 -24.46 10.49
N LEU A 12 -1.50 -24.09 9.70
CA LEU A 12 -1.67 -23.88 8.26
C LEU A 12 -2.16 -25.18 7.60
N GLY A 13 -3.31 -25.08 6.96
CA GLY A 13 -3.92 -26.15 6.19
C GLY A 13 -3.44 -26.15 4.73
N LYS A 14 -4.17 -26.90 3.90
CA LYS A 14 -4.00 -26.80 2.44
C LYS A 14 -4.73 -25.58 1.90
N ALA A 15 -4.21 -25.03 0.81
CA ALA A 15 -4.91 -24.00 0.06
C ALA A 15 -6.25 -24.56 -0.47
N ASP A 16 -7.25 -23.68 -0.51
CA ASP A 16 -8.54 -23.96 -1.14
C ASP A 16 -8.47 -23.93 -2.69
N GLU A 17 -9.61 -24.04 -3.36
CA GLU A 17 -9.68 -24.07 -4.84
C GLU A 17 -9.23 -22.76 -5.48
N GLU A 18 -9.29 -21.63 -4.76
CA GLU A 18 -8.80 -20.32 -5.20
C GLU A 18 -7.33 -20.07 -4.83
N GLY A 19 -6.68 -21.02 -4.15
CA GLY A 19 -5.27 -20.92 -3.76
C GLY A 19 -5.03 -20.20 -2.43
N PHE A 20 -6.06 -19.97 -1.61
CA PHE A 20 -5.93 -19.31 -0.31
C PHE A 20 -5.84 -20.31 0.86
N THR A 21 -4.96 -20.01 1.78
CA THR A 21 -4.78 -20.72 3.04
C THR A 21 -5.25 -19.86 4.20
N LEU A 22 -6.09 -20.39 5.08
CA LEU A 22 -6.55 -19.70 6.29
C LEU A 22 -5.35 -19.44 7.22
N ILE A 23 -5.16 -18.18 7.64
CA ILE A 23 -4.05 -17.78 8.52
C ILE A 23 -4.52 -17.23 9.87
N ALA A 24 -5.71 -16.62 9.95
CA ALA A 24 -6.30 -16.13 11.19
C ALA A 24 -7.82 -16.05 11.07
N GLU A 25 -8.53 -16.20 12.20
CA GLU A 25 -9.98 -16.03 12.28
C GLU A 25 -10.38 -15.54 13.66
N ASN A 26 -11.35 -14.61 13.72
CA ASN A 26 -12.02 -14.21 14.94
C ASN A 26 -13.55 -14.14 14.71
N GLU A 27 -14.31 -13.59 15.64
CA GLU A 27 -15.79 -13.51 15.52
C GLU A 27 -16.25 -12.61 14.36
N ALA A 28 -15.44 -11.65 13.92
CA ALA A 28 -15.80 -10.65 12.92
C ALA A 28 -15.16 -10.91 11.54
N LEU A 29 -13.92 -11.40 11.50
CA LEU A 29 -13.13 -11.53 10.29
C LEU A 29 -12.53 -12.93 10.14
N ARG A 30 -12.47 -13.40 8.90
CA ARG A 30 -11.65 -14.53 8.48
C ARG A 30 -10.59 -14.05 7.48
N LEU A 31 -9.32 -14.34 7.76
CA LEU A 31 -8.18 -13.89 6.98
C LEU A 31 -7.51 -15.10 6.32
N SER A 32 -7.49 -15.11 5.00
CA SER A 32 -6.82 -16.13 4.21
C SER A 32 -5.79 -15.49 3.28
N MET A 33 -4.67 -16.19 3.04
CA MET A 33 -3.55 -15.71 2.25
C MET A 33 -3.19 -16.70 1.15
N ASN A 34 -2.92 -16.19 -0.05
CA ASN A 34 -2.25 -16.95 -1.08
C ASN A 34 -0.73 -16.89 -0.83
N LEU A 35 -0.13 -18.05 -0.57
CA LEU A 35 1.29 -18.13 -0.16
C LEU A 35 2.27 -17.90 -1.31
N GLU A 36 1.80 -17.89 -2.57
CA GLU A 36 2.66 -17.67 -3.75
C GLU A 36 2.94 -16.18 -4.00
N ASN A 37 1.99 -15.30 -3.65
CA ASN A 37 2.09 -13.85 -3.92
C ASN A 37 1.71 -12.99 -2.71
N LEU A 38 1.35 -13.61 -1.58
CA LEU A 38 0.90 -13.00 -0.34
C LEU A 38 -0.41 -12.19 -0.47
N ALA A 39 -1.17 -12.41 -1.55
CA ALA A 39 -2.48 -11.78 -1.68
C ALA A 39 -3.41 -12.21 -0.55
N LEU A 40 -4.26 -11.30 -0.07
CA LEU A 40 -5.24 -11.54 0.97
C LEU A 40 -6.66 -11.68 0.42
N ARG A 41 -7.40 -12.55 1.08
CA ARG A 41 -8.86 -12.60 1.09
C ARG A 41 -9.33 -12.38 2.52
N VAL A 42 -10.13 -11.32 2.73
CA VAL A 42 -10.69 -10.96 4.03
C VAL A 42 -12.20 -11.08 3.96
N GLU A 43 -12.77 -12.01 4.70
CA GLU A 43 -14.20 -12.21 4.79
C GLU A 43 -14.73 -11.46 6.02
N ASP A 44 -15.58 -10.46 5.82
CA ASP A 44 -16.38 -9.81 6.87
C ASP A 44 -17.57 -10.71 7.19
N LEU A 45 -17.48 -11.43 8.31
CA LEU A 45 -18.45 -12.45 8.69
C LEU A 45 -19.80 -11.84 9.08
N GLU A 46 -19.81 -10.64 9.65
CA GLU A 46 -21.04 -9.92 10.03
C GLU A 46 -21.70 -9.30 8.79
N GLY A 47 -20.92 -8.68 7.93
CA GLY A 47 -21.42 -8.00 6.73
C GLY A 47 -21.63 -8.93 5.52
N HIS A 48 -21.19 -10.19 5.59
CA HIS A 48 -21.25 -11.18 4.52
C HIS A 48 -20.64 -10.69 3.20
N PHE A 49 -19.49 -10.03 3.28
CA PHE A 49 -18.77 -9.51 2.15
C PHE A 49 -17.30 -9.96 2.17
N THR A 50 -16.74 -10.22 0.98
CA THR A 50 -15.35 -10.66 0.84
C THR A 50 -14.54 -9.58 0.13
N TYR A 51 -13.48 -9.13 0.77
CA TYR A 51 -12.49 -8.20 0.22
C TYR A 51 -11.27 -8.97 -0.27
N TYR A 52 -10.78 -8.61 -1.44
CA TYR A 52 -9.52 -9.12 -1.99
C TYR A 52 -8.47 -8.00 -2.03
N SER A 53 -7.20 -8.38 -1.91
CA SER A 53 -6.09 -7.42 -2.04
C SER A 53 -5.64 -7.22 -3.50
N TYR A 54 -6.52 -7.45 -4.44
CA TYR A 54 -6.35 -7.22 -5.88
C TYR A 54 -7.72 -6.93 -6.52
N ALA A 55 -7.71 -6.30 -7.69
CA ALA A 55 -8.94 -6.08 -8.46
C ALA A 55 -9.40 -7.37 -9.15
N GLU A 56 -10.70 -7.50 -9.38
CA GLU A 56 -11.35 -8.67 -9.99
C GLU A 56 -10.90 -8.98 -11.42
N SER A 57 -10.27 -8.01 -12.10
CA SER A 57 -9.72 -8.16 -13.45
C SER A 57 -8.36 -7.50 -13.57
N ASN A 58 -7.50 -8.09 -14.40
CA ASN A 58 -6.21 -7.54 -14.78
C ASN A 58 -6.17 -7.08 -16.25
N GLU A 59 -7.32 -6.97 -16.89
CA GLU A 59 -7.43 -6.53 -18.29
C GLU A 59 -6.82 -5.13 -18.45
N GLY A 60 -6.04 -4.94 -19.51
CA GLY A 60 -5.34 -3.69 -19.77
C GLY A 60 -4.07 -3.44 -18.94
N LEU A 61 -3.77 -4.27 -17.94
CA LEU A 61 -2.55 -4.16 -17.16
C LEU A 61 -1.38 -4.88 -17.85
N ASN A 62 -0.23 -4.21 -17.94
CA ASN A 62 1.01 -4.88 -18.33
C ASN A 62 1.52 -5.79 -17.19
N LYS A 63 2.47 -6.70 -17.50
CA LYS A 63 2.98 -7.70 -16.55
C LYS A 63 3.54 -7.09 -15.23
N ARG A 64 4.14 -5.89 -15.29
CA ARG A 64 4.69 -5.23 -14.09
C ARG A 64 3.57 -4.75 -13.15
N TRP A 65 2.50 -4.19 -13.74
CA TRP A 65 1.34 -3.79 -12.99
C TRP A 65 0.56 -4.99 -12.43
N GLN A 66 0.46 -6.09 -13.21
CA GLN A 66 -0.15 -7.32 -12.72
C GLN A 66 0.61 -7.89 -11.52
N ALA A 67 1.95 -7.99 -11.61
CA ALA A 67 2.77 -8.44 -10.48
C ALA A 67 2.59 -7.54 -9.24
N PHE A 68 2.54 -6.23 -9.41
CA PHE A 68 2.29 -5.28 -8.32
C PHE A 68 0.88 -5.41 -7.74
N MET A 69 -0.14 -5.61 -8.59
CA MET A 69 -1.52 -5.76 -8.15
C MET A 69 -1.73 -7.00 -7.28
N TYR A 70 -1.14 -8.12 -7.67
CA TYR A 70 -1.32 -9.38 -6.92
C TYR A 70 -0.38 -9.52 -5.72
N SER A 71 0.62 -8.65 -5.59
CA SER A 71 1.58 -8.71 -4.50
C SER A 71 1.01 -8.18 -3.19
N GLY A 72 1.09 -8.96 -2.12
CA GLY A 72 0.77 -8.51 -0.77
C GLY A 72 1.82 -7.56 -0.19
N LEU A 73 3.06 -7.65 -0.65
CA LEU A 73 4.19 -6.84 -0.22
C LEU A 73 5.08 -6.47 -1.40
N THR A 74 5.31 -5.18 -1.57
CA THR A 74 6.19 -4.67 -2.63
C THR A 74 7.18 -3.68 -2.06
N ILE A 75 8.45 -3.84 -2.40
CA ILE A 75 9.49 -2.86 -2.09
C ILE A 75 9.88 -2.09 -3.36
N GLU A 76 10.39 -0.86 -3.18
CA GLU A 76 11.15 -0.15 -4.20
C GLU A 76 12.53 0.16 -3.64
N TYR A 77 13.55 -0.19 -4.38
CA TYR A 77 14.94 0.02 -3.99
C TYR A 77 15.72 0.80 -5.05
N MET A 78 16.75 1.51 -4.61
CA MET A 78 17.66 2.24 -5.46
C MET A 78 18.87 1.37 -5.80
N THR A 79 19.18 1.26 -7.11
CA THR A 79 20.39 0.60 -7.58
C THR A 79 21.60 1.55 -7.53
N PRO A 80 22.85 1.04 -7.66
CA PRO A 80 24.04 1.88 -7.76
C PRO A 80 24.00 2.90 -8.91
N GLU A 81 23.30 2.59 -9.99
CA GLU A 81 23.11 3.47 -11.15
C GLU A 81 21.99 4.50 -10.93
N THR A 82 21.53 4.68 -9.70
CA THR A 82 20.44 5.59 -9.33
C THR A 82 19.11 5.31 -10.03
N LYS A 83 18.84 4.04 -10.27
CA LYS A 83 17.57 3.56 -10.79
C LYS A 83 16.67 3.09 -9.64
N LEU A 84 15.47 3.62 -9.55
CA LEU A 84 14.44 3.09 -8.66
C LEU A 84 13.77 1.88 -9.32
N VAL A 85 13.86 0.72 -8.66
CA VAL A 85 13.31 -0.55 -9.14
C VAL A 85 12.18 -0.98 -8.21
N ARG A 86 11.03 -1.29 -8.77
CA ARG A 86 9.89 -1.88 -8.03
C ARG A 86 10.02 -3.40 -8.06
N LEU A 87 9.97 -4.00 -6.90
CA LEU A 87 10.13 -5.43 -6.67
C LEU A 87 8.93 -5.95 -5.86
N PRO A 88 7.87 -6.40 -6.54
CA PRO A 88 6.74 -7.06 -5.88
C PRO A 88 7.13 -8.48 -5.46
N PHE A 89 6.57 -8.97 -4.35
CA PHE A 89 6.64 -10.38 -4.02
C PHE A 89 5.69 -11.15 -4.95
N ASP A 90 6.25 -11.96 -5.83
CA ASP A 90 5.51 -12.77 -6.82
C ASP A 90 5.90 -14.26 -6.81
N GLY A 91 6.67 -14.68 -5.80
CA GLY A 91 7.15 -16.05 -5.66
C GLY A 91 8.27 -16.46 -6.63
N SER A 92 8.62 -15.63 -7.62
CA SER A 92 9.62 -16.00 -8.64
C SER A 92 11.07 -15.72 -8.24
N GLY A 93 11.29 -14.70 -7.39
CA GLY A 93 12.60 -14.26 -6.92
C GLY A 93 12.62 -13.99 -5.42
N ALA A 94 11.68 -14.57 -4.68
CA ALA A 94 11.55 -14.37 -3.24
C ALA A 94 10.95 -15.60 -2.58
N THR A 95 11.21 -15.75 -1.28
CA THR A 95 10.59 -16.77 -0.44
C THR A 95 9.86 -16.14 0.73
N ALA A 96 8.79 -16.78 1.20
CA ALA A 96 8.07 -16.37 2.37
C ALA A 96 7.94 -17.52 3.37
N GLU A 97 8.16 -17.23 4.64
CA GLU A 97 7.91 -18.13 5.77
C GLU A 97 6.77 -17.54 6.58
N VAL A 98 5.70 -18.32 6.77
CA VAL A 98 4.50 -17.88 7.50
C VAL A 98 4.43 -18.63 8.84
N THR A 99 4.38 -17.88 9.92
CA THR A 99 4.18 -18.38 11.28
C THR A 99 2.92 -17.75 11.86
N THR A 100 1.92 -18.58 12.18
CA THR A 100 0.66 -18.10 12.73
C THR A 100 0.73 -17.96 14.25
N PHE A 101 -0.02 -16.99 14.77
CA PHE A 101 -0.27 -16.79 16.19
C PHE A 101 -1.76 -16.53 16.42
N GLU A 102 -2.19 -16.45 17.67
CA GLU A 102 -3.58 -16.13 17.98
C GLU A 102 -3.99 -14.81 17.32
N ASN A 103 -4.99 -14.86 16.44
CA ASN A 103 -5.51 -13.73 15.66
C ASN A 103 -4.56 -13.13 14.60
N GLY A 104 -3.52 -13.87 14.18
CA GLY A 104 -2.62 -13.28 13.19
C GLY A 104 -1.57 -14.22 12.60
N ALA A 105 -0.66 -13.63 11.83
CA ALA A 105 0.49 -14.31 11.26
C ALA A 105 1.66 -13.34 11.04
N ASP A 106 2.87 -13.84 11.28
CA ASP A 106 4.11 -13.22 10.82
C ASP A 106 4.52 -13.84 9.48
N VAL A 107 4.84 -13.00 8.54
CA VAL A 107 5.30 -13.37 7.19
C VAL A 107 6.69 -12.81 6.99
N THR A 108 7.70 -13.67 7.07
CA THR A 108 9.09 -13.29 6.81
C THR A 108 9.40 -13.50 5.35
N VAL A 109 9.67 -12.41 4.64
CA VAL A 109 9.97 -12.37 3.21
C VAL A 109 11.47 -12.18 3.00
N SER A 110 12.05 -12.97 2.10
CA SER A 110 13.44 -12.86 1.67
C SER A 110 13.51 -12.78 0.14
N PHE A 111 14.05 -11.68 -0.38
CA PHE A 111 14.26 -11.46 -1.80
C PHE A 111 15.67 -11.88 -2.24
N THR A 112 15.81 -12.33 -3.48
CA THR A 112 17.12 -12.75 -4.05
C THR A 112 18.12 -11.60 -4.13
N GLU A 113 17.63 -10.36 -4.17
CA GLU A 113 18.43 -9.12 -4.12
C GLU A 113 19.09 -8.89 -2.74
N GLY A 114 18.76 -9.69 -1.73
CA GLY A 114 19.32 -9.62 -0.39
C GLY A 114 18.49 -8.83 0.61
N PHE A 115 17.32 -8.32 0.23
CA PHE A 115 16.39 -7.70 1.16
C PHE A 115 15.62 -8.78 1.95
N ARG A 116 15.48 -8.56 3.26
CA ARG A 116 14.64 -9.37 4.14
C ARG A 116 13.83 -8.47 5.05
N LEU A 117 12.57 -8.84 5.28
CA LEU A 117 11.71 -8.14 6.23
C LEU A 117 10.58 -9.04 6.71
N THR A 118 10.00 -8.73 7.87
CA THR A 118 8.86 -9.45 8.42
C THR A 118 7.65 -8.54 8.42
N MET A 119 6.54 -9.02 7.84
CA MET A 119 5.24 -8.38 7.87
C MET A 119 4.36 -9.14 8.88
N CYS A 120 3.86 -8.43 9.89
CA CYS A 120 2.92 -8.95 10.88
C CYS A 120 1.49 -8.54 10.51
N LEU A 121 0.59 -9.50 10.44
CA LEU A 121 -0.84 -9.31 10.22
C LEU A 121 -1.59 -9.70 11.49
N GLU A 122 -2.41 -8.81 12.02
CA GLU A 122 -3.20 -9.06 13.23
C GLU A 122 -4.63 -8.60 13.04
N ILE A 123 -5.60 -9.45 13.34
CA ILE A 123 -7.03 -9.11 13.34
C ILE A 123 -7.55 -8.88 14.75
N SER A 124 -8.29 -7.78 14.94
CA SER A 124 -8.93 -7.43 16.21
C SER A 124 -10.30 -6.82 15.98
N GLY A 125 -11.35 -7.52 16.39
CA GLY A 125 -12.72 -7.18 15.99
C GLY A 125 -12.82 -7.12 14.47
N GLY A 126 -13.43 -6.10 13.90
CA GLY A 126 -13.55 -5.87 12.46
C GLY A 126 -12.37 -5.14 11.81
N ASN A 127 -11.17 -5.19 12.41
CA ASN A 127 -9.99 -4.50 11.92
C ASN A 127 -8.87 -5.49 11.58
N LEU A 128 -8.11 -5.18 10.53
CA LEU A 128 -6.83 -5.80 10.22
C LEU A 128 -5.72 -4.76 10.38
N THR A 129 -4.72 -5.06 11.19
CA THR A 129 -3.49 -4.27 11.30
C THR A 129 -2.36 -4.98 10.58
N VAL A 130 -1.68 -4.28 9.69
CA VAL A 130 -0.51 -4.78 8.96
C VAL A 130 0.68 -3.93 9.36
N THR A 131 1.72 -4.57 9.89
CA THR A 131 2.91 -3.90 10.41
C THR A 131 4.17 -4.50 9.81
N VAL A 132 5.12 -3.66 9.41
CA VAL A 132 6.51 -4.06 9.18
C VAL A 132 7.37 -3.33 10.20
N PRO A 133 7.86 -4.04 11.24
CA PRO A 133 8.76 -3.46 12.22
C PRO A 133 10.08 -3.05 11.58
N GLU A 134 10.58 -1.86 11.88
CA GLU A 134 11.86 -1.35 11.38
C GLU A 134 13.01 -2.31 11.68
N SER A 135 13.01 -2.90 12.86
CA SER A 135 14.02 -3.87 13.32
C SER A 135 14.08 -5.16 12.49
N SER A 136 13.02 -5.47 11.73
CA SER A 136 12.97 -6.66 10.85
C SER A 136 13.58 -6.42 9.47
N ILE A 137 13.82 -5.15 9.10
CA ILE A 137 14.27 -4.78 7.76
C ILE A 137 15.79 -4.93 7.65
N VAL A 138 16.20 -5.86 6.81
CA VAL A 138 17.59 -6.11 6.44
C VAL A 138 17.79 -5.72 4.99
N GLU A 139 18.84 -4.95 4.71
CA GLU A 139 19.29 -4.57 3.37
C GLU A 139 20.54 -5.38 2.98
N PRO A 140 20.89 -5.48 1.68
CA PRO A 140 22.11 -6.13 1.24
C PRO A 140 23.37 -5.60 1.96
N GLU A 141 24.21 -6.50 2.46
CA GLU A 141 25.38 -6.15 3.29
C GLU A 141 26.42 -5.32 2.53
N ASP A 142 26.51 -5.47 1.21
CA ASP A 142 27.43 -4.71 0.37
C ASP A 142 27.01 -3.24 0.15
N GLY A 143 25.81 -2.86 0.59
CA GLY A 143 25.26 -1.52 0.43
C GLY A 143 25.02 -1.10 -1.02
N SER A 144 25.07 -2.05 -1.97
CA SER A 144 24.90 -1.77 -3.40
C SER A 144 23.47 -1.34 -3.74
N MET A 145 22.50 -1.89 -3.03
CA MET A 145 21.08 -1.57 -3.18
C MET A 145 20.50 -1.14 -1.85
N VAL A 146 19.66 -0.12 -1.86
CA VAL A 146 19.07 0.45 -0.65
C VAL A 146 17.56 0.58 -0.76
N LEU A 147 16.85 0.24 0.32
CA LEU A 147 15.39 0.34 0.37
C LEU A 147 14.94 1.80 0.32
N ASN A 148 14.07 2.13 -0.61
CA ASN A 148 13.45 3.45 -0.70
C ASN A 148 12.00 3.44 -0.24
N ASN A 149 11.15 2.60 -0.83
CA ASN A 149 9.73 2.61 -0.54
C ASN A 149 9.22 1.21 -0.21
N LEU A 150 8.13 1.15 0.56
CA LEU A 150 7.42 -0.06 0.91
C LEU A 150 5.92 0.14 0.68
N TYR A 151 5.27 -0.85 0.10
CA TYR A 151 3.82 -0.94 -0.07
C TYR A 151 3.30 -2.21 0.60
N LEU A 152 2.25 -2.06 1.38
CA LEU A 152 1.54 -3.13 2.06
C LEU A 152 0.13 -3.23 1.48
N TYR A 153 -0.17 -4.33 0.80
CA TYR A 153 -1.47 -4.58 0.16
C TYR A 153 -1.98 -3.41 -0.68
N PRO A 154 -1.21 -2.95 -1.69
CA PRO A 154 -1.51 -1.71 -2.40
C PRO A 154 -2.85 -1.70 -3.13
N PHE A 155 -3.41 -2.86 -3.44
CA PHE A 155 -4.70 -3.01 -4.11
C PHE A 155 -5.80 -3.60 -3.22
N LEU A 156 -5.68 -3.52 -1.89
CA LEU A 156 -6.72 -4.02 -1.00
C LEU A 156 -8.03 -3.25 -1.22
N GLY A 157 -9.09 -4.00 -1.59
CA GLY A 157 -10.40 -3.45 -1.91
C GLY A 157 -10.49 -2.75 -3.28
N ALA A 158 -9.46 -2.85 -4.12
CA ALA A 158 -9.44 -2.27 -5.47
C ALA A 158 -10.51 -2.88 -6.37
N THR A 159 -10.94 -2.12 -7.38
CA THR A 159 -11.88 -2.56 -8.42
C THR A 159 -11.32 -2.26 -9.81
N HIS A 160 -11.80 -3.00 -10.81
CA HIS A 160 -11.45 -2.77 -12.21
C HIS A 160 -12.54 -1.96 -12.92
N GLY A 161 -12.14 -1.06 -13.80
CA GLY A 161 -13.07 -0.35 -14.67
C GLY A 161 -13.99 0.65 -13.98
N MET A 162 -15.15 0.89 -14.59
CA MET A 162 -16.17 1.82 -14.11
C MET A 162 -17.45 1.12 -13.65
N ASP A 163 -17.48 -0.21 -13.69
CA ASP A 163 -18.70 -1.00 -13.44
C ASP A 163 -19.08 -1.06 -11.96
N HIS A 164 -18.15 -0.67 -11.07
CA HIS A 164 -18.38 -0.57 -9.64
C HIS A 164 -18.43 0.90 -9.22
N PRO A 165 -19.64 1.54 -9.24
CA PRO A 165 -19.77 2.92 -8.79
C PRO A 165 -19.36 3.06 -7.32
N GLY A 166 -18.69 4.18 -7.00
CA GLY A 166 -18.19 4.44 -5.68
C GLY A 166 -17.17 5.57 -5.67
N TYR A 167 -16.38 5.62 -4.60
CA TYR A 167 -15.39 6.68 -4.38
C TYR A 167 -14.09 6.15 -3.80
N LEU A 168 -12.99 6.80 -4.21
CA LEU A 168 -11.76 6.82 -3.42
C LEU A 168 -11.81 8.04 -2.50
N PHE A 169 -11.65 7.84 -1.20
CA PHE A 169 -11.53 8.91 -0.23
C PHE A 169 -10.07 9.27 -0.04
N VAL A 170 -9.69 10.49 -0.42
CA VAL A 170 -8.35 11.05 -0.23
C VAL A 170 -8.42 12.18 0.79
N PRO A 171 -7.46 12.28 1.74
CA PRO A 171 -7.47 13.28 2.81
C PRO A 171 -6.94 14.65 2.36
N ASP A 172 -7.29 15.09 1.15
CA ASP A 172 -6.83 16.35 0.56
C ASP A 172 -7.53 17.53 1.25
N GLY A 173 -6.78 18.34 1.97
CA GLY A 173 -7.35 19.38 2.84
C GLY A 173 -8.29 18.80 3.91
N CYS A 174 -9.56 19.08 3.80
CA CYS A 174 -10.62 18.54 4.68
C CYS A 174 -11.15 17.17 4.25
N GLY A 175 -10.60 16.60 3.16
CA GLY A 175 -11.04 15.37 2.52
C GLY A 175 -11.71 15.60 1.18
N ALA A 176 -11.43 14.73 0.21
CA ALA A 176 -12.02 14.75 -1.12
C ALA A 176 -12.42 13.35 -1.56
N LEU A 177 -13.43 13.27 -2.43
CA LEU A 177 -13.92 12.02 -3.02
C LEU A 177 -13.60 12.01 -4.52
N ILE A 178 -12.94 10.96 -4.99
CA ILE A 178 -12.68 10.73 -6.40
C ILE A 178 -13.65 9.66 -6.88
N ARG A 179 -14.58 10.02 -7.78
CA ARG A 179 -15.58 9.07 -8.29
C ARG A 179 -14.95 8.02 -9.18
N MET A 180 -15.29 6.75 -8.97
CA MET A 180 -14.80 5.61 -9.75
C MET A 180 -15.59 5.41 -11.06
N SER A 181 -16.86 5.88 -11.11
CA SER A 181 -17.74 5.77 -12.28
C SER A 181 -17.44 6.75 -13.42
N HIS A 182 -16.34 7.49 -13.35
CA HIS A 182 -15.94 8.45 -14.36
C HIS A 182 -14.58 8.10 -14.95
N LEU A 183 -14.47 8.15 -16.28
CA LEU A 183 -13.18 8.04 -16.96
C LEU A 183 -12.35 9.32 -16.72
N HIS A 184 -11.20 9.17 -16.11
CA HIS A 184 -10.27 10.25 -15.82
C HIS A 184 -9.21 10.41 -16.93
N GLU A 185 -9.64 10.69 -18.17
CA GLU A 185 -8.76 10.77 -19.35
C GLU A 185 -7.74 11.91 -19.27
N ASP A 186 -8.12 13.02 -18.65
CA ASP A 186 -7.30 14.24 -18.60
C ASP A 186 -6.28 14.22 -17.44
N ARG A 187 -6.29 13.20 -16.60
CA ARG A 187 -5.37 13.08 -15.47
C ARG A 187 -4.21 12.15 -15.81
N THR A 188 -3.07 12.76 -16.01
CA THR A 188 -1.79 12.07 -16.12
C THR A 188 -1.23 11.89 -14.70
N GLY A 189 -1.35 10.72 -14.16
CA GLY A 189 -0.73 10.33 -12.90
C GLY A 189 -1.70 10.09 -11.74
N ALA A 190 -1.19 9.41 -10.73
CA ALA A 190 -1.86 9.14 -9.49
C ALA A 190 -2.02 10.42 -8.67
N TYR A 191 -3.08 10.49 -7.88
CA TYR A 191 -3.03 11.31 -6.69
C TYR A 191 -1.91 10.76 -5.82
N SER A 192 -0.93 11.56 -5.47
CA SER A 192 0.16 11.17 -4.58
C SER A 192 0.56 12.38 -3.75
N LYS A 193 0.30 12.35 -2.46
CA LYS A 193 0.65 13.43 -1.54
C LYS A 193 1.20 12.86 -0.24
N ARG A 194 2.24 13.52 0.28
CA ARG A 194 2.84 13.20 1.58
C ARG A 194 1.89 13.59 2.70
N VAL A 195 1.75 12.69 3.66
CA VAL A 195 1.03 12.96 4.91
C VAL A 195 1.76 14.07 5.68
N TYR A 196 1.02 15.01 6.22
CA TYR A 196 1.49 16.24 6.89
C TYR A 196 2.27 17.21 5.98
N GLY A 197 2.22 17.00 4.67
CA GLY A 197 2.85 17.88 3.67
C GLY A 197 4.34 17.65 3.45
N PRO A 198 4.95 18.46 2.58
CA PRO A 198 6.34 18.31 2.21
C PRO A 198 7.26 18.63 3.39
N GLU A 199 8.39 17.93 3.46
CA GLU A 199 9.44 18.26 4.40
C GLU A 199 10.15 19.55 3.98
N ASN A 200 9.96 20.62 4.75
CA ASN A 200 10.48 21.94 4.43
C ASN A 200 11.99 22.10 4.65
N GLY A 201 12.65 21.11 5.29
CA GLY A 201 14.07 21.14 5.62
C GLY A 201 15.01 20.83 4.46
N ILE A 202 14.56 20.03 3.50
CA ILE A 202 15.34 19.56 2.34
C ILE A 202 14.59 19.85 1.03
N GLY A 203 13.53 20.65 1.11
CA GLY A 203 12.67 20.93 -0.02
C GLY A 203 13.45 21.46 -1.23
N ASP A 204 12.94 21.14 -2.41
CA ASP A 204 13.29 21.83 -3.65
C ASP A 204 13.05 23.33 -3.45
N TYR A 205 14.04 24.02 -2.92
CA TYR A 205 14.02 25.47 -2.90
C TYR A 205 14.05 25.96 -4.35
N ILE A 206 12.89 26.16 -4.90
CA ILE A 206 12.76 26.80 -6.21
C ILE A 206 12.55 28.28 -5.95
N PRO A 207 13.57 29.13 -6.15
CA PRO A 207 13.44 30.57 -5.95
C PRO A 207 12.64 31.24 -7.09
N LYS A 208 11.83 30.48 -7.83
CA LYS A 208 10.98 31.04 -8.89
C LYS A 208 9.54 31.01 -8.42
N LEU A 209 8.98 32.19 -8.18
CA LEU A 209 7.55 32.43 -8.06
C LEU A 209 6.87 31.93 -9.34
N SER A 210 6.41 30.71 -9.34
CA SER A 210 5.49 30.20 -10.35
C SER A 210 4.05 30.47 -9.89
N SER A 211 3.13 30.54 -10.84
CA SER A 211 1.70 30.71 -10.51
C SER A 211 1.16 29.59 -9.59
N SER A 212 1.81 28.42 -9.58
CA SER A 212 1.50 27.32 -8.67
C SER A 212 1.91 27.58 -7.20
N MET A 213 2.79 28.55 -6.94
CA MET A 213 3.11 28.99 -5.57
C MET A 213 2.08 29.96 -5.00
N LEU A 214 1.27 30.57 -5.84
CA LEU A 214 0.19 31.46 -5.39
C LEU A 214 -1.04 30.67 -4.91
N ASN A 215 -1.16 29.41 -5.32
CA ASN A 215 -2.16 28.45 -4.85
C ASN A 215 -1.42 27.18 -4.40
N PRO A 216 -0.92 27.14 -3.18
CA PRO A 216 -0.29 25.94 -2.66
C PRO A 216 -1.31 24.79 -2.71
N ALA A 217 -0.86 23.62 -3.16
CA ALA A 217 -1.69 22.44 -3.12
C ALA A 217 -2.15 22.17 -1.69
N GLU A 218 -3.41 21.74 -1.52
CA GLU A 218 -3.93 21.33 -0.23
C GLU A 218 -3.00 20.28 0.39
N GLN A 219 -2.81 20.40 1.70
CA GLN A 219 -1.96 19.46 2.46
C GLN A 219 -2.81 18.35 3.06
N ILE A 220 -2.22 17.18 3.22
CA ILE A 220 -2.80 16.10 3.99
C ILE A 220 -2.53 16.35 5.47
N TYR A 221 -3.59 16.49 6.27
CA TYR A 221 -3.49 16.65 7.72
C TYR A 221 -3.85 15.38 8.50
N MET A 222 -4.50 14.42 7.85
CA MET A 222 -4.92 13.17 8.47
C MET A 222 -4.30 11.98 7.74
N PRO A 223 -3.71 11.02 8.44
CA PRO A 223 -3.07 9.84 7.86
C PRO A 223 -4.12 8.75 7.54
N VAL A 224 -5.11 9.09 6.74
CA VAL A 224 -6.26 8.22 6.44
C VAL A 224 -6.55 8.17 4.95
N PHE A 225 -7.18 7.08 4.50
CA PHE A 225 -7.63 6.90 3.13
C PHE A 225 -8.76 5.86 3.08
N GLY A 226 -9.45 5.74 1.96
CA GLY A 226 -10.49 4.73 1.86
C GLY A 226 -11.00 4.51 0.44
N ILE A 227 -11.68 3.39 0.26
CA ILE A 227 -12.42 3.05 -0.95
C ILE A 227 -13.81 2.60 -0.56
N CYS A 228 -14.82 3.10 -1.24
CA CYS A 228 -16.21 2.76 -1.02
C CYS A 228 -16.85 2.31 -2.33
N GLN A 229 -17.53 1.17 -2.31
CA GLN A 229 -18.30 0.62 -3.40
C GLN A 229 -19.78 0.78 -3.07
N GLU A 230 -20.50 1.57 -3.87
CA GLU A 230 -21.94 1.86 -3.63
C GLU A 230 -22.81 0.62 -3.87
N GLU A 231 -22.53 -0.13 -4.93
CA GLU A 231 -23.33 -1.28 -5.35
C GLU A 231 -23.38 -2.38 -4.29
N ASN A 232 -22.22 -2.66 -3.68
CA ASN A 232 -22.07 -3.71 -2.67
C ASN A 232 -22.29 -3.18 -1.23
N ILE A 233 -22.53 -1.88 -1.09
CA ILE A 233 -22.60 -1.20 0.21
C ILE A 233 -21.43 -1.64 1.09
N SER A 234 -20.23 -1.55 0.55
CA SER A 234 -18.98 -1.93 1.21
C SER A 234 -17.97 -0.79 1.16
N ALA A 235 -17.20 -0.65 2.22
CA ALA A 235 -16.11 0.30 2.27
C ALA A 235 -14.93 -0.26 3.05
N LEU A 236 -13.75 0.10 2.61
CA LEU A 236 -12.50 -0.11 3.31
C LEU A 236 -11.96 1.24 3.77
N PHE A 237 -11.65 1.36 5.04
CA PHE A 237 -11.05 2.56 5.60
C PHE A 237 -9.69 2.22 6.20
N GLY A 238 -8.63 2.90 5.72
CA GLY A 238 -7.26 2.74 6.15
C GLY A 238 -6.81 3.90 7.02
N ILE A 239 -6.12 3.61 8.12
CA ILE A 239 -5.45 4.58 8.98
C ILE A 239 -3.98 4.19 9.06
N ILE A 240 -3.08 5.09 8.69
CA ILE A 240 -1.64 4.91 8.86
C ILE A 240 -1.33 5.22 10.33
N THR A 241 -1.06 4.17 11.11
CA THR A 241 -0.87 4.25 12.56
C THR A 241 0.61 4.23 12.98
N GLY A 242 1.51 3.87 12.06
CA GLY A 242 2.96 3.95 12.24
C GLY A 242 3.63 4.50 10.98
N GLY A 243 4.65 5.36 11.13
CA GLY A 243 5.41 5.96 10.03
C GLY A 243 4.63 6.95 9.17
N ALA A 244 3.56 7.55 9.70
CA ALA A 244 2.69 8.47 8.95
C ALA A 244 3.44 9.68 8.40
N GLU A 245 4.41 10.22 9.12
CA GLU A 245 5.26 11.34 8.72
C GLU A 245 6.18 11.04 7.52
N TYR A 246 6.38 9.75 7.24
CA TYR A 246 7.16 9.25 6.11
C TYR A 246 6.29 8.60 5.04
N ALA A 247 4.97 8.72 5.14
CA ALA A 247 4.04 8.08 4.22
C ALA A 247 3.47 9.06 3.19
N TYR A 248 3.10 8.49 2.04
CA TYR A 248 2.27 9.13 1.02
C TYR A 248 0.97 8.36 0.90
N VAL A 249 -0.13 9.07 0.66
CA VAL A 249 -1.37 8.47 0.17
C VAL A 249 -1.34 8.55 -1.35
N GLU A 250 -1.43 7.39 -2.00
CA GLU A 250 -1.50 7.27 -3.46
C GLU A 250 -2.84 6.70 -3.88
N ALA A 251 -3.49 7.32 -4.86
CA ALA A 251 -4.74 6.86 -5.41
C ALA A 251 -4.76 6.94 -6.93
N TYR A 252 -5.26 5.89 -7.55
CA TYR A 252 -5.58 5.85 -8.98
C TYR A 252 -7.07 5.60 -9.12
N ALA A 253 -7.78 6.46 -9.82
CA ALA A 253 -9.10 6.15 -10.33
C ALA A 253 -8.99 5.70 -11.79
N TYR A 254 -9.91 4.84 -12.23
CA TYR A 254 -9.94 4.33 -13.59
C TYR A 254 -9.68 5.41 -14.64
N GLY A 255 -8.69 5.19 -15.47
CA GLY A 255 -8.26 6.17 -16.45
C GLY A 255 -7.22 5.61 -17.43
N LYS A 256 -6.62 6.51 -18.18
CA LYS A 256 -5.66 6.17 -19.23
C LYS A 256 -4.42 5.43 -18.72
N GLU A 257 -3.97 5.72 -17.50
CA GLU A 257 -2.75 5.14 -16.95
C GLU A 257 -2.97 3.80 -16.27
N LEU A 258 -4.10 3.65 -15.60
CA LEU A 258 -4.42 2.43 -14.88
C LEU A 258 -5.92 2.12 -15.03
N PRO A 259 -6.29 0.92 -15.51
CA PRO A 259 -7.68 0.52 -15.65
C PRO A 259 -8.31 0.03 -14.33
N THR A 260 -7.75 0.40 -13.19
CA THR A 260 -8.18 0.00 -11.86
C THR A 260 -8.36 1.22 -10.96
N ASN A 261 -9.29 1.09 -10.01
CA ASN A 261 -9.46 2.03 -8.91
C ASN A 261 -8.74 1.47 -7.69
N MET A 262 -7.75 2.17 -7.19
CA MET A 262 -7.00 1.75 -6.01
C MET A 262 -6.58 2.94 -5.16
N ILE A 263 -6.40 2.70 -3.87
CA ILE A 263 -5.84 3.67 -2.95
C ILE A 263 -4.99 2.95 -1.89
N THR A 264 -3.83 3.52 -1.58
CA THR A 264 -2.87 2.87 -0.69
C THR A 264 -2.00 3.88 0.05
N ALA A 265 -1.32 3.39 1.08
CA ALA A 265 -0.18 4.06 1.69
C ALA A 265 1.13 3.59 1.03
N LYS A 266 2.00 4.54 0.71
CA LYS A 266 3.40 4.29 0.35
C LYS A 266 4.28 4.80 1.49
N PHE A 267 5.08 3.94 2.08
CA PHE A 267 6.04 4.29 3.12
C PHE A 267 7.41 4.59 2.52
N VAL A 268 8.02 5.71 2.91
CA VAL A 268 9.28 6.20 2.34
C VAL A 268 10.39 6.06 3.37
N TYR A 269 11.21 5.03 3.20
CA TYR A 269 12.40 4.80 4.02
C TYR A 269 13.59 5.65 3.59
N ARG A 270 13.66 6.04 2.31
CA ARG A 270 14.63 7.03 1.79
C ARG A 270 13.97 7.90 0.74
N GLU A 271 14.08 9.20 0.90
CA GLU A 271 13.64 10.16 -0.10
C GLU A 271 14.60 10.20 -1.28
N THR A 272 14.04 10.38 -2.46
CA THR A 272 14.78 10.60 -3.70
C THR A 272 14.62 12.03 -4.15
N TYR A 273 15.71 12.77 -4.22
CA TYR A 273 15.72 14.17 -4.60
C TYR A 273 16.14 14.31 -6.05
N LYS A 274 15.36 15.08 -6.82
CA LYS A 274 15.66 15.42 -8.21
C LYS A 274 15.98 16.89 -8.32
N ARG A 275 17.24 17.23 -8.62
CA ARG A 275 17.70 18.60 -8.80
C ARG A 275 17.97 18.87 -10.26
N TYR A 276 17.38 19.94 -10.79
CA TYR A 276 17.70 20.44 -12.14
C TYR A 276 19.00 21.23 -12.10
N LEU A 277 20.00 20.84 -12.87
CA LEU A 277 21.32 21.47 -12.91
C LEU A 277 21.38 22.63 -13.91
N ASN A 278 20.52 22.62 -14.92
CA ASN A 278 20.47 23.65 -15.96
C ASN A 278 19.05 23.77 -16.55
N GLN A 279 18.86 24.78 -17.40
CA GLN A 279 17.60 25.02 -18.12
C GLN A 279 17.33 23.98 -19.23
N ALA A 280 18.35 23.23 -19.67
CA ALA A 280 18.22 22.17 -20.67
C ALA A 280 17.66 20.85 -20.10
N GLY A 281 17.33 20.82 -18.81
CA GLY A 281 16.70 19.67 -18.18
C GLY A 281 17.68 18.60 -17.66
N THR A 282 18.99 18.88 -17.61
CA THR A 282 19.94 17.97 -16.94
C THR A 282 19.59 17.85 -15.47
N THR A 283 19.36 16.63 -15.00
CA THR A 283 18.97 16.37 -13.62
C THR A 283 20.02 15.58 -12.87
N LEU A 284 20.20 15.92 -11.60
CA LEU A 284 20.90 15.11 -10.63
C LEU A 284 19.83 14.42 -9.76
N ILE A 285 19.92 13.09 -9.66
CA ILE A 285 19.14 12.29 -8.74
C ILE A 285 20.02 11.97 -7.55
N THR A 286 19.58 12.31 -6.36
CA THR A 286 20.27 12.02 -5.11
C THR A 286 19.32 11.27 -4.20
N ASN A 287 19.77 10.17 -3.64
CA ASN A 287 19.02 9.41 -2.67
C ASN A 287 19.46 9.81 -1.26
N GLN A 288 18.52 9.80 -0.32
CA GLN A 288 18.83 10.01 1.09
C GLN A 288 19.82 8.93 1.55
N PRO A 289 20.97 9.29 2.20
CA PRO A 289 21.99 8.30 2.54
C PRO A 289 21.56 7.38 3.68
N MET A 290 20.84 7.91 4.66
CA MET A 290 20.40 7.15 5.83
C MET A 290 18.95 6.75 5.69
N ARG A 291 18.61 5.53 6.09
CA ARG A 291 17.23 5.06 6.17
C ARG A 291 16.50 5.75 7.33
N ASN A 292 15.28 6.20 7.10
CA ASN A 292 14.37 6.63 8.16
C ASN A 292 14.04 5.43 9.06
N SER A 293 13.92 5.66 10.36
CA SER A 293 13.66 4.62 11.35
C SER A 293 12.23 4.77 11.87
N PHE A 294 11.36 3.89 11.44
CA PHE A 294 9.94 3.80 11.86
C PHE A 294 9.37 2.44 11.52
N ASP A 295 8.38 2.02 12.27
CA ASP A 295 7.53 0.88 11.91
C ASP A 295 6.49 1.32 10.88
N ALA A 296 6.43 0.65 9.73
CA ALA A 296 5.37 0.91 8.75
C ALA A 296 4.11 0.17 9.18
N GLN A 297 3.04 0.90 9.51
CA GLN A 297 1.81 0.28 10.00
C GLN A 297 0.56 0.93 9.43
N VAL A 298 -0.35 0.09 8.93
CA VAL A 298 -1.69 0.48 8.50
C VAL A 298 -2.72 -0.38 9.22
N ARG A 299 -3.75 0.26 9.76
CA ARG A 299 -4.95 -0.40 10.27
C ARG A 299 -6.09 -0.22 9.27
N TYR A 300 -6.62 -1.32 8.79
CA TYR A 300 -7.78 -1.38 7.90
C TYR A 300 -9.03 -1.73 8.69
N THR A 301 -10.12 -1.00 8.45
CA THR A 301 -11.46 -1.28 8.98
C THR A 301 -12.38 -1.66 7.82
N PHE A 302 -13.03 -2.80 7.92
CA PHE A 302 -13.98 -3.32 6.93
C PHE A 302 -15.39 -2.93 7.33
N LEU A 303 -16.10 -2.25 6.42
CA LEU A 303 -17.43 -1.71 6.65
C LEU A 303 -18.37 -2.22 5.57
N THR A 304 -19.42 -2.93 5.97
CA THR A 304 -20.42 -3.49 5.05
C THR A 304 -21.84 -3.25 5.54
N GLY A 305 -22.78 -3.26 4.60
CA GLY A 305 -24.20 -3.12 4.89
C GLY A 305 -24.56 -1.80 5.57
N PRO A 306 -25.42 -1.82 6.60
CA PRO A 306 -25.93 -0.60 7.25
C PRO A 306 -24.89 0.28 7.92
N ARG A 307 -23.66 -0.24 8.11
CA ARG A 307 -22.52 0.52 8.66
C ARG A 307 -21.95 1.53 7.66
N VAL A 308 -22.23 1.33 6.37
CA VAL A 308 -21.78 2.24 5.31
C VAL A 308 -22.85 3.30 5.08
N ARG A 309 -22.51 4.56 5.34
CA ARG A 309 -23.34 5.70 4.94
C ARG A 309 -22.69 6.36 3.73
N ILE A 310 -23.30 6.19 2.57
CA ILE A 310 -22.85 6.81 1.33
C ILE A 310 -23.46 8.21 1.27
N PRO A 311 -22.68 9.29 1.16
CA PRO A 311 -23.23 10.63 1.00
C PRO A 311 -23.98 10.75 -0.33
N PRO A 312 -25.05 11.55 -0.37
CA PRO A 312 -25.90 11.75 -1.53
C PRO A 312 -25.15 12.41 -2.70
#